data_08a935f467b170da6759d139e9966804
#
_entry.id   08a935f467b170da6759d139e9966804
#
_cell.length_a   1.000
_cell.length_b   1.000
_cell.length_c   1.000
_cell.angle_alpha   90.00
_cell.angle_beta   90.00
_cell.angle_gamma   90.00
#
_symmetry.space_group_name_H-M   'P 1'
#
loop_
_entity.id
_entity.type
_entity.pdbx_description
1 polymer ?
#
loop_
_entity_poly.entity_id
_entity_poly.type
_entity_poly.pdbx_seq_one_letter_code
_entity_poly.pdbx_strand_id
1 'polypeptide(L)'
;MTTTLSAVAGQIGRGTRAELTRVSGARSILLYGLVPGAVLLPLAITLGVATVAERFASISSSIQVTSVTTTNSVYWVITFTVMIWAVVAAYAQATAERGPLGELARYLYPRRWTGLVSRWIAYGVGAAVCSAALVALVMAILPTFFPKVYAGVDIGSAAGVRFLVAVPVFAVCAVGIGVGLAAIVGHPAGTVVGLLGWAYVIENAISLVPNGYTLQNYMPFLNGTYGTGQELAFMPPWGPTGGLVYCAAIAVVLFALGCAAVALRAKQVGGRRRSGGRHRQIDR
;
A
#
# COMPACT_ATOMS: atom_id res chain seq x y z
N MET A 1 -23.25 -4.70 26.24
CA MET A 1 -22.20 -4.97 25.24
C MET A 1 -22.53 -4.39 23.84
N THR A 2 -23.76 -4.43 23.40
CA THR A 2 -24.24 -3.92 22.09
C THR A 2 -24.02 -2.41 21.90
N THR A 3 -24.26 -1.59 22.90
CA THR A 3 -24.06 -0.12 22.83
C THR A 3 -22.61 0.30 22.60
N THR A 4 -21.63 -0.49 23.06
CA THR A 4 -20.20 -0.18 22.83
C THR A 4 -19.74 -0.53 21.42
N LEU A 5 -20.28 -1.58 20.80
CA LEU A 5 -19.93 -1.97 19.42
C LEU A 5 -20.50 -0.99 18.39
N SER A 6 -21.75 -0.56 18.56
CA SER A 6 -22.36 0.45 17.68
C SER A 6 -21.64 1.80 17.74
N ALA A 7 -21.19 2.21 18.93
CA ALA A 7 -20.41 3.43 19.11
C ALA A 7 -19.03 3.34 18.41
N VAL A 8 -18.35 2.19 18.48
CA VAL A 8 -17.06 1.96 17.78
C VAL A 8 -17.26 1.98 16.26
N ALA A 9 -18.26 1.27 15.74
CA ALA A 9 -18.57 1.24 14.31
C ALA A 9 -18.90 2.65 13.79
N GLY A 10 -19.71 3.42 14.55
CA GLY A 10 -20.02 4.81 14.22
C GLY A 10 -18.79 5.72 14.24
N GLN A 11 -17.81 5.49 15.13
CA GLN A 11 -16.56 6.24 15.18
C GLN A 11 -15.69 5.92 13.96
N ILE A 12 -15.54 4.64 13.59
CA ILE A 12 -14.80 4.21 12.40
C ILE A 12 -15.42 4.81 11.14
N GLY A 13 -16.76 4.73 10.99
CA GLY A 13 -17.45 5.28 9.82
C GLY A 13 -17.28 6.80 9.67
N ARG A 14 -17.38 7.57 10.76
CA ARG A 14 -17.08 9.01 10.74
C ARG A 14 -15.62 9.30 10.38
N GLY A 15 -14.68 8.53 10.92
CA GLY A 15 -13.28 8.65 10.62
C GLY A 15 -12.96 8.36 9.15
N THR A 16 -13.55 7.31 8.58
CA THR A 16 -13.41 6.96 7.16
C THR A 16 -13.93 8.08 6.26
N ARG A 17 -15.11 8.65 6.57
CA ARG A 17 -15.64 9.80 5.83
C ARG A 17 -14.74 11.04 5.93
N ALA A 18 -14.19 11.32 7.09
CA ALA A 18 -13.27 12.44 7.28
C ALA A 18 -11.99 12.28 6.44
N GLU A 19 -11.42 11.06 6.37
CA GLU A 19 -10.25 10.81 5.52
C GLU A 19 -10.59 10.92 4.03
N LEU A 20 -11.77 10.43 3.59
CA LEU A 20 -12.22 10.59 2.20
C LEU A 20 -12.38 12.08 1.84
N THR A 21 -12.98 12.88 2.71
CA THR A 21 -13.10 14.33 2.51
C THR A 21 -11.73 15.02 2.45
N ARG A 22 -10.78 14.56 3.27
CA ARG A 22 -9.39 15.07 3.26
C ARG A 22 -8.67 14.79 1.93
N VAL A 23 -8.89 13.62 1.34
CA VAL A 23 -8.28 13.23 0.05
C VAL A 23 -8.97 13.92 -1.12
N SER A 24 -10.29 14.06 -1.08
CA SER A 24 -11.09 14.61 -2.19
C SER A 24 -11.01 16.13 -2.36
N GLY A 25 -10.39 16.84 -1.41
CA GLY A 25 -10.20 18.29 -1.50
C GLY A 25 -9.35 18.67 -2.73
N ALA A 26 -9.80 19.62 -3.53
CA ALA A 26 -9.15 20.06 -4.76
C ALA A 26 -7.70 20.57 -4.57
N ARG A 27 -7.30 20.90 -3.36
CA ARG A 27 -5.93 21.31 -2.99
C ARG A 27 -5.24 20.31 -2.07
N SER A 28 -5.71 19.08 -2.04
CA SER A 28 -5.12 18.04 -1.18
C SER A 28 -3.77 17.58 -1.75
N ILE A 29 -2.72 17.69 -0.96
CA ILE A 29 -1.40 17.15 -1.30
C ILE A 29 -1.45 15.63 -1.53
N LEU A 30 -2.41 14.93 -0.91
CA LEU A 30 -2.63 13.51 -1.09
C LEU A 30 -3.17 13.24 -2.51
N LEU A 31 -4.07 14.08 -3.02
CA LEU A 31 -4.57 13.98 -4.40
C LEU A 31 -3.46 14.25 -5.42
N TYR A 32 -2.62 15.26 -5.20
CA TYR A 32 -1.48 15.55 -6.06
C TYR A 32 -0.41 14.44 -6.07
N GLY A 33 -0.32 13.65 -5.00
CA GLY A 33 0.53 12.46 -4.98
C GLY A 33 -0.12 11.24 -5.65
N LEU A 34 -1.43 11.02 -5.39
CA LEU A 34 -2.14 9.84 -5.89
C LEU A 34 -2.38 9.89 -7.41
N VAL A 35 -2.89 11.00 -7.95
CA VAL A 35 -3.21 11.07 -9.39
C VAL A 35 -1.96 10.92 -10.26
N PRO A 36 -0.91 11.74 -10.10
CA PRO A 36 0.28 11.61 -10.94
C PRO A 36 1.07 10.31 -10.63
N GLY A 37 1.21 9.93 -9.36
CA GLY A 37 2.04 8.79 -8.97
C GLY A 37 1.35 7.43 -9.11
N ALA A 38 0.11 7.31 -8.66
CA ALA A 38 -0.58 6.01 -8.64
C ALA A 38 -1.39 5.71 -9.91
N VAL A 39 -1.68 6.72 -10.73
CA VAL A 39 -2.47 6.56 -11.96
C VAL A 39 -1.67 6.91 -13.21
N LEU A 40 -1.21 8.17 -13.32
CA LEU A 40 -0.57 8.64 -14.57
C LEU A 40 0.80 7.99 -14.79
N LEU A 41 1.62 7.86 -13.77
CA LEU A 41 2.96 7.29 -13.89
C LEU A 41 2.94 5.82 -14.38
N PRO A 42 2.21 4.88 -13.74
CA PRO A 42 2.16 3.50 -14.23
C PRO A 42 1.56 3.38 -15.62
N LEU A 43 0.54 4.19 -15.98
CA LEU A 43 -0.02 4.20 -17.32
C LEU A 43 0.99 4.75 -18.34
N ALA A 44 1.65 5.86 -18.06
CA ALA A 44 2.63 6.46 -18.95
C ALA A 44 3.80 5.50 -19.22
N ILE A 45 4.31 4.83 -18.21
CA ILE A 45 5.39 3.84 -18.36
C ILE A 45 4.89 2.62 -19.14
N THR A 46 3.73 2.08 -18.79
CA THR A 46 3.15 0.92 -19.51
C THR A 46 2.94 1.22 -20.99
N LEU A 47 2.29 2.34 -21.31
CA LEU A 47 2.02 2.73 -22.71
C LEU A 47 3.31 3.10 -23.45
N GLY A 48 4.25 3.77 -22.78
CA GLY A 48 5.56 4.09 -23.34
C GLY A 48 6.36 2.84 -23.71
N VAL A 49 6.45 1.89 -22.79
CA VAL A 49 7.12 0.60 -23.05
C VAL A 49 6.41 -0.18 -24.15
N ALA A 50 5.07 -0.24 -24.13
CA ALA A 50 4.29 -0.91 -25.16
C ALA A 50 4.50 -0.28 -26.55
N THR A 51 4.52 1.05 -26.64
CA THR A 51 4.76 1.79 -27.90
C THR A 51 6.15 1.47 -28.47
N VAL A 52 7.18 1.46 -27.62
CA VAL A 52 8.54 1.11 -28.06
C VAL A 52 8.61 -0.35 -28.48
N ALA A 53 8.09 -1.27 -27.68
CA ALA A 53 8.09 -2.70 -28.01
C ALA A 53 7.36 -3.00 -29.33
N GLU A 54 6.17 -2.43 -29.54
CA GLU A 54 5.38 -2.59 -30.76
C GLU A 54 6.10 -2.04 -32.01
N ARG A 55 6.76 -0.86 -31.89
CA ARG A 55 7.49 -0.22 -32.99
C ARG A 55 8.69 -1.07 -33.44
N PHE A 56 9.36 -1.71 -32.52
CA PHE A 56 10.56 -2.51 -32.79
C PHE A 56 10.28 -4.02 -32.87
N ALA A 57 9.03 -4.45 -32.84
CA ALA A 57 8.64 -5.87 -32.84
C ALA A 57 9.15 -6.67 -34.06
N SER A 58 9.42 -5.98 -35.19
CA SER A 58 9.96 -6.61 -36.41
C SER A 58 11.48 -6.76 -36.44
N ILE A 59 12.20 -6.18 -35.48
CA ILE A 59 13.66 -6.25 -35.41
C ILE A 59 14.04 -7.43 -34.55
N SER A 60 14.55 -8.50 -35.13
CA SER A 60 15.04 -9.65 -34.36
C SER A 60 16.34 -9.30 -33.62
N SER A 61 16.26 -9.06 -32.34
CA SER A 61 17.42 -8.89 -31.47
C SER A 61 17.23 -9.73 -30.20
N SER A 62 18.33 -10.28 -29.67
CA SER A 62 18.34 -11.13 -28.46
C SER A 62 17.89 -10.39 -27.18
N ILE A 63 17.73 -9.08 -27.24
CA ILE A 63 17.39 -8.22 -26.09
C ILE A 63 15.92 -7.76 -26.17
N GLN A 64 15.22 -8.05 -27.26
CA GLN A 64 13.89 -7.53 -27.50
C GLN A 64 12.80 -8.46 -26.99
N VAL A 65 11.82 -7.89 -26.29
CA VAL A 65 10.57 -8.58 -25.92
C VAL A 65 9.73 -8.73 -27.18
N THR A 66 9.64 -9.93 -27.71
CA THR A 66 8.88 -10.26 -28.92
C THR A 66 7.40 -10.57 -28.63
N SER A 67 7.09 -11.01 -27.41
CA SER A 67 5.73 -11.26 -26.94
C SER A 67 5.64 -11.08 -25.43
N VAL A 68 4.53 -10.53 -24.97
CA VAL A 68 4.20 -10.38 -23.55
C VAL A 68 2.99 -11.25 -23.24
N THR A 69 3.13 -12.10 -22.23
CA THR A 69 2.05 -12.92 -21.71
C THR A 69 1.22 -12.13 -20.69
N THR A 70 0.02 -12.62 -20.39
CA THR A 70 -0.84 -12.01 -19.37
C THR A 70 -0.12 -11.81 -18.04
N THR A 71 0.75 -12.75 -17.64
CA THR A 71 1.51 -12.74 -16.37
C THR A 71 2.48 -11.58 -16.21
N ASN A 72 2.85 -10.88 -17.30
CA ASN A 72 3.77 -9.74 -17.29
C ASN A 72 3.14 -8.42 -17.75
N SER A 73 1.83 -8.41 -18.02
CA SER A 73 1.14 -7.24 -18.62
C SER A 73 0.93 -6.08 -17.66
N VAL A 74 0.82 -6.31 -16.36
CA VAL A 74 0.44 -5.30 -15.35
C VAL A 74 1.54 -4.96 -14.34
N TYR A 75 2.78 -5.29 -14.66
CA TYR A 75 3.94 -5.09 -13.76
C TYR A 75 4.04 -3.67 -13.20
N TRP A 76 3.91 -2.65 -14.05
CA TRP A 76 4.06 -1.26 -13.63
C TRP A 76 2.89 -0.78 -12.76
N VAL A 77 1.68 -1.31 -12.98
CA VAL A 77 0.53 -1.05 -12.11
C VAL A 77 0.79 -1.62 -10.72
N ILE A 78 1.23 -2.87 -10.63
CA ILE A 78 1.56 -3.50 -9.34
C ILE A 78 2.66 -2.71 -8.62
N THR A 79 3.73 -2.37 -9.33
CA THR A 79 4.90 -1.70 -8.77
C THR A 79 4.58 -0.30 -8.24
N PHE A 80 3.95 0.55 -9.06
CA PHE A 80 3.77 1.95 -8.68
C PHE A 80 2.44 2.22 -7.97
N THR A 81 1.32 1.71 -8.51
CA THR A 81 0.01 2.03 -7.92
C THR A 81 -0.07 1.54 -6.48
N VAL A 82 0.27 0.28 -6.22
CA VAL A 82 0.22 -0.32 -4.88
C VAL A 82 1.12 0.44 -3.90
N MET A 83 2.36 0.73 -4.33
CA MET A 83 3.34 1.38 -3.45
C MET A 83 2.99 2.85 -3.17
N ILE A 84 2.53 3.60 -4.16
CA ILE A 84 2.13 4.99 -3.96
C ILE A 84 0.94 5.10 -3.00
N TRP A 85 -0.05 4.20 -3.12
CA TRP A 85 -1.15 4.15 -2.16
C TRP A 85 -0.66 3.83 -0.74
N ALA A 86 0.27 2.89 -0.58
CA ALA A 86 0.86 2.58 0.71
C ALA A 86 1.62 3.76 1.31
N VAL A 87 2.42 4.47 0.48
CA VAL A 87 3.17 5.68 0.88
C VAL A 87 2.22 6.82 1.30
N VAL A 88 1.19 7.09 0.50
CA VAL A 88 0.22 8.15 0.81
C VAL A 88 -0.54 7.84 2.09
N ALA A 89 -0.96 6.59 2.29
CA ALA A 89 -1.61 6.16 3.53
C ALA A 89 -0.69 6.28 4.75
N ALA A 90 0.58 5.88 4.60
CA ALA A 90 1.60 6.02 5.62
C ALA A 90 1.87 7.50 5.98
N TYR A 91 2.01 8.36 4.98
CA TYR A 91 2.16 9.80 5.16
C TYR A 91 0.94 10.41 5.86
N ALA A 92 -0.27 10.04 5.44
CA ALA A 92 -1.52 10.49 6.05
C ALA A 92 -1.61 10.08 7.52
N GLN A 93 -1.21 8.85 7.87
CA GLN A 93 -1.17 8.37 9.25
C GLN A 93 -0.15 9.14 10.09
N ALA A 94 1.07 9.28 9.62
CA ALA A 94 2.15 9.92 10.37
C ALA A 94 1.89 11.43 10.59
N THR A 95 1.26 12.11 9.62
CA THR A 95 0.91 13.54 9.76
C THR A 95 -0.28 13.79 10.66
N ALA A 96 -1.25 12.86 10.69
CA ALA A 96 -2.44 13.02 11.53
C ALA A 96 -2.18 12.90 13.04
N GLU A 97 -1.03 12.36 13.43
CA GLU A 97 -0.62 12.28 14.85
C GLU A 97 0.16 13.52 15.32
N ARG A 98 0.44 14.48 14.45
CA ARG A 98 1.32 15.63 14.71
C ARG A 98 0.60 16.98 14.67
N GLY A 99 1.17 17.93 15.42
CA GLY A 99 0.71 19.31 15.43
C GLY A 99 -0.74 19.49 15.84
N PRO A 100 -1.41 20.55 15.38
CA PRO A 100 -2.81 20.86 15.71
C PRO A 100 -3.79 19.74 15.31
N LEU A 101 -3.51 19.02 14.21
CA LEU A 101 -4.30 17.87 13.78
C LEU A 101 -4.24 16.72 14.80
N GLY A 102 -3.08 16.51 15.44
CA GLY A 102 -2.93 15.50 16.48
C GLY A 102 -3.72 15.83 17.75
N GLU A 103 -3.86 17.11 18.08
CA GLU A 103 -4.71 17.56 19.19
C GLU A 103 -6.19 17.36 18.87
N LEU A 104 -6.64 17.78 17.71
CA LEU A 104 -8.01 17.57 17.25
C LEU A 104 -8.36 16.09 17.19
N ALA A 105 -7.45 15.24 16.69
CA ALA A 105 -7.64 13.81 16.66
C ALA A 105 -7.83 13.20 18.07
N ARG A 106 -7.21 13.77 19.11
CA ARG A 106 -7.40 13.31 20.48
C ARG A 106 -8.84 13.54 21.00
N TYR A 107 -9.49 14.61 20.58
CA TYR A 107 -10.89 14.89 20.91
C TYR A 107 -11.86 14.04 20.08
N LEU A 108 -11.59 13.90 18.79
CA LEU A 108 -12.46 13.19 17.86
C LEU A 108 -12.40 11.67 18.01
N TYR A 109 -11.24 11.13 18.43
CA TYR A 109 -11.02 9.70 18.58
C TYR A 109 -10.65 9.32 20.03
N PRO A 110 -11.65 9.12 20.92
CA PRO A 110 -11.41 8.64 22.28
C PRO A 110 -10.62 7.34 22.31
N ARG A 111 -10.87 6.47 21.31
CA ARG A 111 -10.11 5.23 21.07
C ARG A 111 -9.20 5.45 19.85
N ARG A 112 -7.96 5.81 20.06
CA ARG A 112 -7.02 6.20 18.98
C ARG A 112 -6.82 5.15 17.89
N TRP A 113 -6.90 3.86 18.21
CA TRP A 113 -6.78 2.79 17.24
C TRP A 113 -7.89 2.82 16.17
N THR A 114 -9.06 3.40 16.46
CA THR A 114 -10.14 3.53 15.47
C THR A 114 -9.77 4.46 14.33
N GLY A 115 -8.90 5.46 14.59
CA GLY A 115 -8.35 6.32 13.54
C GLY A 115 -7.43 5.56 12.57
N LEU A 116 -6.62 4.61 13.08
CA LEU A 116 -5.80 3.74 12.22
C LEU A 116 -6.69 2.85 11.35
N VAL A 117 -7.71 2.23 11.95
CA VAL A 117 -8.68 1.39 11.21
C VAL A 117 -9.38 2.20 10.13
N SER A 118 -9.85 3.42 10.45
CA SER A 118 -10.50 4.31 9.48
C SER A 118 -9.60 4.62 8.27
N ARG A 119 -8.31 4.86 8.51
CA ARG A 119 -7.33 5.11 7.44
C ARG A 119 -7.06 3.86 6.62
N TRP A 120 -6.85 2.72 7.27
CA TRP A 120 -6.66 1.47 6.53
C TRP A 120 -7.85 1.17 5.62
N ILE A 121 -9.08 1.35 6.11
CA ILE A 121 -10.30 1.18 5.30
C ILE A 121 -10.34 2.20 4.17
N ALA A 122 -10.21 3.51 4.46
CA ALA A 122 -10.36 4.56 3.45
C ALA A 122 -9.33 4.42 2.32
N TYR A 123 -8.05 4.32 2.67
CA TYR A 123 -6.97 4.20 1.69
C TYR A 123 -6.89 2.80 1.06
N GLY A 124 -7.21 1.75 1.82
CA GLY A 124 -7.26 0.37 1.32
C GLY A 124 -8.35 0.16 0.27
N VAL A 125 -9.56 0.66 0.51
CA VAL A 125 -10.65 0.61 -0.49
C VAL A 125 -10.27 1.45 -1.71
N GLY A 126 -9.73 2.66 -1.52
CA GLY A 126 -9.26 3.49 -2.63
C GLY A 126 -8.18 2.80 -3.46
N ALA A 127 -7.20 2.18 -2.80
CA ALA A 127 -6.13 1.41 -3.45
C ALA A 127 -6.68 0.21 -4.23
N ALA A 128 -7.63 -0.53 -3.64
CA ALA A 128 -8.25 -1.68 -4.28
C ALA A 128 -9.03 -1.28 -5.54
N VAL A 129 -9.87 -0.26 -5.45
CA VAL A 129 -10.66 0.23 -6.59
C VAL A 129 -9.75 0.78 -7.69
N CYS A 130 -8.77 1.60 -7.32
CA CYS A 130 -7.82 2.20 -8.27
C CYS A 130 -7.01 1.12 -8.98
N SER A 131 -6.43 0.17 -8.25
CA SER A 131 -5.62 -0.90 -8.84
C SER A 131 -6.44 -1.85 -9.71
N ALA A 132 -7.67 -2.24 -9.28
CA ALA A 132 -8.57 -3.05 -10.09
C ALA A 132 -8.92 -2.35 -11.42
N ALA A 133 -9.27 -1.06 -11.35
CA ALA A 133 -9.60 -0.26 -12.53
C ALA A 133 -8.40 -0.15 -13.49
N LEU A 134 -7.20 0.08 -12.97
CA LEU A 134 -5.98 0.18 -13.79
C LEU A 134 -5.57 -1.16 -14.40
N VAL A 135 -5.67 -2.27 -13.65
CA VAL A 135 -5.45 -3.61 -14.19
C VAL A 135 -6.41 -3.90 -15.34
N ALA A 136 -7.70 -3.67 -15.12
CA ALA A 136 -8.71 -3.88 -16.17
C ALA A 136 -8.44 -3.00 -17.40
N LEU A 137 -8.12 -1.72 -17.20
CA LEU A 137 -7.84 -0.76 -18.27
C LEU A 137 -6.62 -1.16 -19.07
N VAL A 138 -5.50 -1.48 -18.42
CA VAL A 138 -4.25 -1.87 -19.07
C VAL A 138 -4.44 -3.16 -19.87
N MET A 139 -5.10 -4.17 -19.29
CA MET A 139 -5.34 -5.44 -19.99
C MET A 139 -6.31 -5.32 -21.16
N ALA A 140 -7.21 -4.32 -21.16
CA ALA A 140 -8.09 -4.02 -22.30
C ALA A 140 -7.34 -3.22 -23.40
N ILE A 141 -6.53 -2.24 -23.02
CA ILE A 141 -5.84 -1.35 -23.97
C ILE A 141 -4.69 -2.07 -24.68
N LEU A 142 -3.86 -2.84 -23.97
CA LEU A 142 -2.63 -3.41 -24.53
C LEU A 142 -2.87 -4.30 -25.75
N PRO A 143 -3.74 -5.33 -25.75
CA PRO A 143 -3.96 -6.16 -26.94
C PRO A 143 -4.65 -5.40 -28.08
N THR A 144 -5.44 -4.36 -27.76
CA THR A 144 -6.18 -3.60 -28.73
C THR A 144 -5.28 -2.65 -29.54
N PHE A 145 -4.37 -1.94 -28.89
CA PHE A 145 -3.52 -0.93 -29.49
C PHE A 145 -2.10 -1.42 -29.85
N PHE A 146 -1.66 -2.52 -29.24
CA PHE A 146 -0.31 -3.08 -29.38
C PHE A 146 -0.35 -4.59 -29.70
N PRO A 147 -1.05 -5.02 -30.80
CA PRO A 147 -1.33 -6.43 -31.07
C PRO A 147 -0.09 -7.27 -31.44
N LYS A 148 1.00 -6.67 -31.93
CA LYS A 148 2.20 -7.45 -32.30
C LYS A 148 2.88 -8.06 -31.08
N VAL A 149 2.90 -7.34 -29.96
CA VAL A 149 3.61 -7.77 -28.74
C VAL A 149 2.64 -8.28 -27.67
N TYR A 150 1.43 -7.71 -27.59
CA TYR A 150 0.48 -7.96 -26.50
C TYR A 150 -0.74 -8.78 -26.90
N ALA A 151 -0.76 -9.41 -28.09
CA ALA A 151 -1.87 -10.27 -28.52
C ALA A 151 -2.20 -11.43 -27.53
N GLY A 152 -1.21 -11.88 -26.77
CA GLY A 152 -1.38 -12.93 -25.75
C GLY A 152 -1.96 -12.48 -24.42
N VAL A 153 -2.24 -11.18 -24.25
CA VAL A 153 -2.84 -10.64 -23.01
C VAL A 153 -4.34 -10.83 -23.05
N ASP A 154 -4.85 -11.63 -22.12
CA ASP A 154 -6.28 -11.94 -22.02
C ASP A 154 -6.76 -11.76 -20.57
N ILE A 155 -7.69 -10.82 -20.39
CA ILE A 155 -8.34 -10.54 -19.10
C ILE A 155 -9.23 -11.69 -18.62
N GLY A 156 -9.79 -12.50 -19.56
CA GLY A 156 -10.63 -13.67 -19.27
C GLY A 156 -9.85 -14.91 -18.87
N SER A 157 -8.54 -14.92 -19.09
CA SER A 157 -7.67 -16.01 -18.69
C SER A 157 -7.60 -16.19 -17.17
N ALA A 158 -7.21 -17.36 -16.69
CA ALA A 158 -7.01 -17.62 -15.26
C ALA A 158 -6.00 -16.62 -14.63
N ALA A 159 -4.96 -16.22 -15.35
CA ALA A 159 -4.01 -15.21 -14.93
C ALA A 159 -4.63 -13.81 -14.88
N GLY A 160 -5.45 -13.43 -15.87
CA GLY A 160 -6.15 -12.15 -15.92
C GLY A 160 -7.12 -11.99 -14.77
N VAL A 161 -7.97 -12.98 -14.54
CA VAL A 161 -8.92 -13.00 -13.41
C VAL A 161 -8.16 -12.94 -12.07
N ARG A 162 -7.02 -13.66 -11.97
CA ARG A 162 -6.18 -13.59 -10.78
C ARG A 162 -5.69 -12.17 -10.52
N PHE A 163 -5.19 -11.44 -11.52
CA PHE A 163 -4.75 -10.07 -11.35
C PHE A 163 -5.88 -9.14 -10.89
N LEU A 164 -7.08 -9.27 -11.48
CA LEU A 164 -8.24 -8.47 -11.08
C LEU A 164 -8.62 -8.62 -9.60
N VAL A 165 -8.33 -9.77 -9.00
CA VAL A 165 -8.65 -10.04 -7.58
C VAL A 165 -7.43 -9.84 -6.69
N ALA A 166 -6.29 -10.40 -7.05
CA ALA A 166 -5.13 -10.46 -6.16
C ALA A 166 -4.37 -9.11 -6.07
N VAL A 167 -4.33 -8.30 -7.14
CA VAL A 167 -3.69 -6.97 -7.09
C VAL A 167 -4.41 -6.03 -6.12
N PRO A 168 -5.75 -5.90 -6.15
CA PRO A 168 -6.49 -5.16 -5.13
C PRO A 168 -6.27 -5.66 -3.70
N VAL A 169 -6.23 -6.97 -3.49
CA VAL A 169 -5.96 -7.54 -2.17
C VAL A 169 -4.55 -7.18 -1.70
N PHE A 170 -3.55 -7.31 -2.57
CA PHE A 170 -2.18 -6.88 -2.27
C PHE A 170 -2.11 -5.38 -1.95
N ALA A 171 -2.83 -4.53 -2.69
CA ALA A 171 -2.89 -3.09 -2.44
C ALA A 171 -3.44 -2.78 -1.04
N VAL A 172 -4.50 -3.48 -0.61
CA VAL A 172 -5.04 -3.35 0.76
C VAL A 172 -4.00 -3.77 1.81
N CYS A 173 -3.28 -4.86 1.57
CA CYS A 173 -2.22 -5.33 2.48
C CYS A 173 -1.07 -4.32 2.57
N ALA A 174 -0.60 -3.79 1.44
CA ALA A 174 0.48 -2.79 1.38
C ALA A 174 0.09 -1.49 2.12
N VAL A 175 -1.16 -1.03 1.96
CA VAL A 175 -1.72 0.09 2.74
C VAL A 175 -1.71 -0.22 4.23
N GLY A 176 -2.09 -1.43 4.65
CA GLY A 176 -2.05 -1.87 6.04
C GLY A 176 -0.64 -1.85 6.64
N ILE A 177 0.35 -2.33 5.88
CA ILE A 177 1.78 -2.25 6.22
C ILE A 177 2.20 -0.79 6.40
N GLY A 178 1.86 0.08 5.43
CA GLY A 178 2.19 1.51 5.46
C GLY A 178 1.60 2.22 6.67
N VAL A 179 0.31 2.04 6.96
CA VAL A 179 -0.37 2.64 8.12
C VAL A 179 0.21 2.12 9.44
N GLY A 180 0.44 0.80 9.55
CA GLY A 180 1.03 0.18 10.73
C GLY A 180 2.44 0.69 11.02
N LEU A 181 3.30 0.72 9.99
CA LEU A 181 4.66 1.23 10.09
C LEU A 181 4.68 2.72 10.47
N ALA A 182 3.80 3.53 9.87
CA ALA A 182 3.68 4.95 10.19
C ALA A 182 3.27 5.19 11.64
N ALA A 183 2.38 4.37 12.17
CA ALA A 183 1.98 4.41 13.56
C ALA A 183 3.11 4.02 14.52
N ILE A 184 3.99 3.10 14.13
CA ILE A 184 5.18 2.71 14.91
C ILE A 184 6.24 3.81 14.87
N VAL A 185 6.63 4.26 13.70
CA VAL A 185 7.73 5.23 13.49
C VAL A 185 7.31 6.64 13.94
N GLY A 186 6.09 7.05 13.65
CA GLY A 186 5.53 8.36 14.03
C GLY A 186 6.20 9.55 13.34
N HIS A 187 7.02 9.37 12.29
CA HIS A 187 7.67 10.43 11.53
C HIS A 187 7.39 10.27 10.02
N PRO A 188 6.76 11.28 9.33
CA PRO A 188 6.34 11.12 7.95
C PRO A 188 7.47 10.76 6.99
N ALA A 189 8.54 11.55 6.96
CA ALA A 189 9.67 11.29 6.07
C ALA A 189 10.38 9.96 6.40
N GLY A 190 10.62 9.67 7.69
CA GLY A 190 11.24 8.41 8.11
C GLY A 190 10.41 7.18 7.73
N THR A 191 9.09 7.28 7.81
CA THR A 191 8.20 6.19 7.41
C THR A 191 8.23 5.96 5.90
N VAL A 192 8.15 7.03 5.10
CA VAL A 192 8.17 6.94 3.63
C VAL A 192 9.50 6.37 3.15
N VAL A 193 10.63 6.91 3.65
CA VAL A 193 11.96 6.42 3.29
C VAL A 193 12.15 4.97 3.74
N GLY A 194 11.72 4.62 4.94
CA GLY A 194 11.78 3.24 5.45
C GLY A 194 10.95 2.27 4.60
N LEU A 195 9.74 2.65 4.22
CA LEU A 195 8.84 1.82 3.39
C LEU A 195 9.43 1.60 1.99
N LEU A 196 9.84 2.67 1.31
CA LEU A 196 10.43 2.58 -0.04
C LEU A 196 11.79 1.89 -0.02
N GLY A 197 12.64 2.23 0.95
CA GLY A 197 13.95 1.60 1.12
C GLY A 197 13.82 0.09 1.38
N TRP A 198 12.86 -0.31 2.22
CA TRP A 198 12.59 -1.73 2.43
C TRP A 198 12.13 -2.42 1.16
N ALA A 199 11.05 -1.95 0.54
CA ALA A 199 10.41 -2.63 -0.57
C ALA A 199 11.27 -2.66 -1.85
N TYR A 200 11.97 -1.57 -2.17
CA TYR A 200 12.72 -1.49 -3.43
C TYR A 200 14.23 -1.77 -3.28
N VAL A 201 14.79 -1.50 -2.11
CA VAL A 201 16.23 -1.70 -1.90
C VAL A 201 16.50 -2.99 -1.14
N ILE A 202 15.97 -3.13 0.08
CA ILE A 202 16.32 -4.26 0.96
C ILE A 202 15.80 -5.58 0.39
N GLU A 203 14.53 -5.65 -0.02
CA GLU A 203 13.94 -6.91 -0.53
C GLU A 203 14.61 -7.41 -1.81
N ASN A 204 15.14 -6.51 -2.64
CA ASN A 204 15.85 -6.89 -3.86
C ASN A 204 17.34 -7.14 -3.60
N ALA A 205 18.00 -6.31 -2.79
CA ALA A 205 19.43 -6.44 -2.52
C ALA A 205 19.78 -7.65 -1.64
N ILE A 206 18.81 -8.18 -0.87
CA ILE A 206 19.07 -9.31 0.02
C ILE A 206 19.50 -10.57 -0.73
N SER A 207 19.13 -10.73 -2.00
CA SER A 207 19.59 -11.83 -2.85
C SER A 207 21.11 -11.81 -3.10
N LEU A 208 21.77 -10.65 -2.93
CA LEU A 208 23.22 -10.48 -3.13
C LEU A 208 24.04 -10.97 -1.93
N VAL A 209 23.40 -11.23 -0.78
CA VAL A 209 24.07 -11.74 0.43
C VAL A 209 24.15 -13.27 0.36
N PRO A 210 25.17 -13.91 0.94
CA PRO A 210 25.21 -15.38 1.06
C PRO A 210 23.91 -15.94 1.66
N ASN A 211 23.31 -16.93 1.04
CA ASN A 211 21.98 -17.47 1.36
C ASN A 211 20.81 -16.48 1.21
N GLY A 212 21.02 -15.34 0.58
CA GLY A 212 20.05 -14.26 0.43
C GLY A 212 18.76 -14.68 -0.29
N TYR A 213 18.85 -15.61 -1.24
CA TYR A 213 17.66 -16.16 -1.91
C TYR A 213 16.70 -16.86 -0.94
N THR A 214 17.21 -17.54 0.10
CA THR A 214 16.39 -18.15 1.14
C THR A 214 15.72 -17.07 2.00
N LEU A 215 16.45 -16.01 2.35
CA LEU A 215 15.91 -14.88 3.09
C LEU A 215 14.87 -14.09 2.28
N GLN A 216 15.05 -14.02 0.97
CA GLN A 216 14.12 -13.36 0.06
C GLN A 216 12.71 -13.97 0.12
N ASN A 217 12.60 -15.28 0.42
CA ASN A 217 11.31 -15.94 0.63
C ASN A 217 10.46 -15.30 1.74
N TYR A 218 11.06 -14.58 2.68
CA TYR A 218 10.36 -13.93 3.77
C TYR A 218 10.13 -12.44 3.56
N MET A 219 10.34 -11.92 2.35
CA MET A 219 10.16 -10.51 2.02
C MET A 219 8.69 -10.20 1.66
N PRO A 220 7.99 -9.33 2.43
CA PRO A 220 6.55 -9.17 2.33
C PRO A 220 6.06 -8.59 1.00
N PHE A 221 6.75 -7.59 0.42
CA PHE A 221 6.33 -6.98 -0.84
C PHE A 221 6.61 -7.88 -2.04
N LEU A 222 7.73 -8.60 -2.05
CA LEU A 222 8.00 -9.62 -3.08
C LEU A 222 6.97 -10.75 -3.03
N ASN A 223 6.62 -11.22 -1.82
CA ASN A 223 5.54 -12.21 -1.66
C ASN A 223 4.18 -11.68 -2.12
N GLY A 224 3.87 -10.41 -1.82
CA GLY A 224 2.67 -9.75 -2.31
C GLY A 224 2.62 -9.69 -3.82
N THR A 225 3.70 -9.24 -4.47
CA THR A 225 3.83 -9.17 -5.93
C THR A 225 3.73 -10.55 -6.57
N TYR A 226 4.47 -11.55 -6.07
CA TYR A 226 4.36 -12.94 -6.51
C TYR A 226 2.94 -13.48 -6.30
N GLY A 227 2.32 -13.12 -5.19
CA GLY A 227 0.96 -13.48 -4.84
C GLY A 227 -0.10 -12.99 -5.84
N THR A 228 0.16 -11.90 -6.56
CA THR A 228 -0.75 -11.42 -7.61
C THR A 228 -0.76 -12.34 -8.84
N GLY A 229 0.25 -13.16 -9.03
CA GLY A 229 0.47 -13.96 -10.24
C GLY A 229 1.47 -13.33 -11.20
N GLN A 230 2.12 -12.22 -10.80
CA GLN A 230 3.22 -11.63 -11.55
C GLN A 230 4.38 -12.62 -11.64
N GLU A 231 4.88 -12.83 -12.84
CA GLU A 231 6.05 -13.67 -13.08
C GLU A 231 7.31 -12.98 -12.55
N LEU A 232 7.99 -13.66 -11.65
CA LEU A 232 9.23 -13.21 -11.03
C LEU A 232 10.24 -14.35 -11.04
N ALA A 233 11.54 -14.03 -11.04
CA ALA A 233 12.60 -15.01 -10.81
C ALA A 233 12.57 -15.61 -9.39
N PHE A 234 11.74 -15.04 -8.52
CA PHE A 234 11.52 -15.42 -7.14
C PHE A 234 10.33 -16.38 -7.03
N MET A 235 10.52 -17.53 -6.38
CA MET A 235 9.49 -18.56 -6.20
C MET A 235 9.50 -19.08 -4.77
N PRO A 236 8.73 -18.47 -3.84
CA PRO A 236 8.64 -18.96 -2.49
C PRO A 236 7.93 -20.32 -2.42
N PRO A 237 8.25 -21.18 -1.43
CA PRO A 237 7.79 -22.57 -1.38
C PRO A 237 6.29 -22.75 -1.17
N TRP A 238 5.59 -21.71 -0.74
CA TRP A 238 4.13 -21.73 -0.48
C TRP A 238 3.25 -21.28 -1.65
N GLY A 239 3.86 -21.05 -2.82
CA GLY A 239 3.15 -20.69 -4.05
C GLY A 239 2.47 -19.30 -4.00
N PRO A 240 1.82 -18.87 -5.10
CA PRO A 240 1.29 -17.50 -5.20
C PRO A 240 0.21 -17.17 -4.16
N THR A 241 -0.71 -18.09 -3.89
CA THR A 241 -1.75 -17.85 -2.88
C THR A 241 -1.15 -17.75 -1.47
N GLY A 242 -0.17 -18.60 -1.14
CA GLY A 242 0.55 -18.54 0.12
C GLY A 242 1.36 -17.24 0.27
N GLY A 243 1.96 -16.73 -0.81
CA GLY A 243 2.64 -15.43 -0.81
C GLY A 243 1.71 -14.27 -0.45
N LEU A 244 0.50 -14.28 -1.01
CA LEU A 244 -0.51 -13.25 -0.69
C LEU A 244 -0.98 -13.35 0.78
N VAL A 245 -1.22 -14.57 1.26
CA VAL A 245 -1.58 -14.81 2.68
C VAL A 245 -0.45 -14.39 3.61
N TYR A 246 0.80 -14.67 3.27
CA TYR A 246 1.96 -14.21 4.04
C TYR A 246 2.03 -12.69 4.11
N CYS A 247 1.89 -11.99 2.98
CA CYS A 247 1.85 -10.53 2.94
C CYS A 247 0.71 -9.98 3.80
N ALA A 248 -0.48 -10.58 3.75
CA ALA A 248 -1.62 -10.20 4.58
C ALA A 248 -1.35 -10.42 6.07
N ALA A 249 -0.72 -11.51 6.45
CA ALA A 249 -0.33 -11.77 7.84
C ALA A 249 0.64 -10.69 8.35
N ILE A 250 1.67 -10.34 7.58
CA ILE A 250 2.60 -9.25 7.92
C ILE A 250 1.87 -7.90 8.05
N ALA A 251 0.93 -7.61 7.14
CA ALA A 251 0.12 -6.39 7.22
C ALA A 251 -0.68 -6.31 8.53
N VAL A 252 -1.34 -7.41 8.91
CA VAL A 252 -2.10 -7.49 10.18
C VAL A 252 -1.19 -7.35 11.39
N VAL A 253 -0.02 -8.00 11.40
CA VAL A 253 0.94 -7.92 12.50
C VAL A 253 1.46 -6.49 12.67
N LEU A 254 1.94 -5.86 11.58
CA LEU A 254 2.45 -4.48 11.64
C LEU A 254 1.36 -3.49 12.02
N PHE A 255 0.14 -3.68 11.54
CA PHE A 255 -1.00 -2.87 11.94
C PHE A 255 -1.34 -3.02 13.42
N ALA A 256 -1.35 -4.24 13.96
CA ALA A 256 -1.59 -4.50 15.38
C ALA A 256 -0.49 -3.88 16.26
N LEU A 257 0.78 -4.00 15.86
CA LEU A 257 1.91 -3.32 16.52
C LEU A 257 1.76 -1.80 16.48
N GLY A 258 1.31 -1.24 15.35
CA GLY A 258 0.98 0.19 15.21
C GLY A 258 -0.12 0.63 16.18
N CYS A 259 -1.20 -0.14 16.32
CA CYS A 259 -2.26 0.11 17.29
C CYS A 259 -1.73 0.10 18.73
N ALA A 260 -0.86 -0.86 19.07
CA ALA A 260 -0.23 -0.94 20.38
C ALA A 260 0.69 0.27 20.65
N ALA A 261 1.51 0.67 19.67
CA ALA A 261 2.40 1.82 19.79
C ALA A 261 1.64 3.12 20.07
N VAL A 262 0.53 3.36 19.37
CA VAL A 262 -0.33 4.53 19.59
C VAL A 262 -1.00 4.49 20.97
N ALA A 263 -1.44 3.32 21.41
CA ALA A 263 -2.04 3.15 22.74
C ALA A 263 -1.03 3.43 23.87
N LEU A 264 0.21 2.96 23.73
CA LEU A 264 1.29 3.18 24.72
C LEU A 264 1.66 4.66 24.82
N ARG A 265 1.84 5.36 23.69
CA ARG A 265 2.10 6.82 23.66
C ARG A 265 0.99 7.61 24.33
N ALA A 266 -0.26 7.17 24.18
CA ALA A 266 -1.40 7.81 24.83
C ALA A 266 -1.31 7.76 26.37
N LYS A 267 -0.90 6.65 26.93
CA LYS A 267 -0.74 6.46 28.39
C LYS A 267 0.39 7.34 28.96
N GLN A 268 1.51 7.45 28.25
CA GLN A 268 2.65 8.26 28.69
C GLN A 268 2.31 9.74 28.82
N VAL A 269 1.56 10.31 27.86
CA VAL A 269 1.13 11.71 27.91
C VAL A 269 0.15 11.98 29.06
N GLY A 270 -0.77 11.03 29.34
CA GLY A 270 -1.69 11.10 30.48
C GLY A 270 -1.01 11.06 31.84
N GLY A 271 0.04 10.24 31.99
CA GLY A 271 0.82 10.12 33.22
C GLY A 271 1.60 11.40 33.56
N ARG A 272 2.25 12.02 32.57
CA ARG A 272 3.01 13.27 32.76
C ARG A 272 2.13 14.45 33.20
N ARG A 273 0.89 14.55 32.73
CA ARG A 273 -0.05 15.61 33.18
C ARG A 273 -0.50 15.43 34.64
N ARG A 274 -0.60 14.19 35.14
CA ARG A 274 -0.97 13.92 36.52
C ARG A 274 0.18 14.21 37.51
N SER A 275 1.43 13.97 37.14
CA SER A 275 2.60 14.26 37.98
C SER A 275 2.92 15.75 38.04
N GLY A 276 2.79 16.50 36.92
CA GLY A 276 3.04 17.96 36.92
C GLY A 276 1.97 18.77 37.61
N GLY A 277 0.74 18.27 37.78
CA GLY A 277 -0.33 18.93 38.54
C GLY A 277 -0.13 18.85 40.06
N ARG A 278 0.55 17.82 40.58
CA ARG A 278 0.81 17.68 42.03
C ARG A 278 1.87 18.65 42.55
N HIS A 279 2.86 19.04 41.78
CA HIS A 279 3.90 19.99 42.21
C HIS A 279 3.39 21.44 42.32
N ARG A 280 2.35 21.85 41.57
CA ARG A 280 1.80 23.19 41.64
C ARG A 280 0.82 23.44 42.82
N GLN A 281 0.39 22.39 43.52
CA GLN A 281 -0.50 22.52 44.68
C GLN A 281 0.24 22.63 46.03
N ILE A 282 1.57 22.43 46.06
CA ILE A 282 2.37 22.48 47.30
C ILE A 282 2.93 23.90 47.55
N ASP A 283 2.95 24.77 46.54
CA ASP A 283 3.50 26.13 46.61
C ASP A 283 2.39 27.22 46.74
N ARG A 284 1.23 26.91 47.31
CA ARG A 284 0.18 27.90 47.63
C ARG A 284 -0.26 27.80 49.08
#